data_615fe24fe55c52f6b38a577f6c21626b
#
_entry.id   615fe24fe55c52f6b38a577f6c21626b
#
_cell.length_a   1.000
_cell.length_b   1.000
_cell.length_c   1.000
_cell.angle_alpha   90.00
_cell.angle_beta   90.00
_cell.angle_gamma   90.00
#
_symmetry.space_group_name_H-M   'P 1'
#
loop_
_entity.id
_entity.type
_entity.pdbx_description
1 polymer ?
#
loop_
_entity_poly.entity_id
_entity_poly.type
_entity_poly.pdbx_seq_one_letter_code
_entity_poly.pdbx_strand_id
1 'polypeptide(L)'
;MKNKNSLWNFKDLLIKKIKEQGGWVNSHVHADRAFTITPKKLDIYEKYVLEQKWDIVDEVKINATVDDYYRRVSQAIELMISQGVTAVGSFIDIDPVCEDHAINGALKAREKYKKVIQIKFINQTLKGVIEPKARYWFDKGAPLVDIIGGLPRRDERDYGKGKEHLDILLSTAKKYNKLVHVHVDQFNNPNDKETEILCDKTIKHDMVGQVVAIHCISIASHPKIYREKIYKKMKKAKLMVIACPTAWIDSHRTEISTPFHNSLTPIDELIPLGIPVALGTDNIADYMVPFCDGDMWSELKLLATGNRYTNFSELVKIATINGLKVLGIKKN
;
A
#
# COMPACT_ATOMS: atom_id res chain seq x y z
N MET A 1 -42.10 6.46 -1.93
CA MET A 1 -41.66 7.47 -2.92
C MET A 1 -40.32 7.01 -3.47
N LYS A 2 -40.23 6.54 -4.72
CA LYS A 2 -38.97 6.24 -5.40
C LYS A 2 -38.26 7.56 -5.63
N ASN A 3 -37.19 7.82 -4.86
CA ASN A 3 -36.31 8.96 -5.08
C ASN A 3 -35.81 8.90 -6.54
N LYS A 4 -36.38 9.74 -7.40
CA LYS A 4 -35.76 10.03 -8.71
C LYS A 4 -34.31 10.42 -8.43
N ASN A 5 -33.38 9.73 -9.04
CA ASN A 5 -31.93 9.91 -8.95
C ASN A 5 -31.59 11.36 -8.65
N SER A 6 -31.16 11.65 -7.43
CA SER A 6 -30.66 12.98 -7.17
C SER A 6 -29.37 13.09 -7.96
N LEU A 7 -29.35 14.03 -8.89
CA LEU A 7 -28.16 14.37 -9.73
C LEU A 7 -26.91 14.67 -8.90
N TRP A 8 -27.08 14.77 -7.58
CA TRP A 8 -26.05 15.08 -6.57
C TRP A 8 -25.40 13.86 -5.93
N ASN A 9 -25.96 12.66 -6.10
CA ASN A 9 -25.47 11.47 -5.42
C ASN A 9 -24.36 10.76 -6.25
N PHE A 10 -23.24 11.44 -6.38
CA PHE A 10 -22.06 10.89 -7.08
C PHE A 10 -21.50 9.65 -6.40
N LYS A 11 -21.69 9.49 -5.08
CA LYS A 11 -21.31 8.28 -4.35
C LYS A 11 -22.02 7.05 -4.93
N ASP A 12 -23.35 7.08 -4.97
CA ASP A 12 -24.12 5.93 -5.45
C ASP A 12 -23.85 5.64 -6.94
N LEU A 13 -23.65 6.70 -7.74
CA LEU A 13 -23.29 6.56 -9.14
C LEU A 13 -21.96 5.84 -9.32
N LEU A 14 -20.92 6.22 -8.57
CA LEU A 14 -19.59 5.58 -8.64
C LEU A 14 -19.65 4.17 -8.10
N ILE A 15 -20.28 3.92 -6.94
CA ILE A 15 -20.42 2.57 -6.38
C ILE A 15 -21.15 1.64 -7.34
N LYS A 16 -22.20 2.11 -8.01
CA LYS A 16 -22.90 1.32 -9.03
C LYS A 16 -21.95 0.93 -10.16
N LYS A 17 -21.21 1.89 -10.72
CA LYS A 17 -20.24 1.61 -11.80
C LYS A 17 -19.12 0.67 -11.36
N ILE A 18 -18.64 0.78 -10.12
CA ILE A 18 -17.64 -0.12 -9.55
C ILE A 18 -18.19 -1.55 -9.45
N LYS A 19 -19.42 -1.73 -8.98
CA LYS A 19 -20.11 -3.03 -8.94
C LYS A 19 -20.26 -3.63 -10.35
N GLU A 20 -20.65 -2.83 -11.34
CA GLU A 20 -20.75 -3.25 -12.74
C GLU A 20 -19.40 -3.70 -13.32
N GLN A 21 -18.28 -3.23 -12.79
CA GLN A 21 -16.92 -3.60 -13.18
C GLN A 21 -16.33 -4.78 -12.38
N GLY A 22 -17.10 -5.39 -11.47
CA GLY A 22 -16.72 -6.57 -10.70
C GLY A 22 -16.44 -6.32 -9.22
N GLY A 23 -16.75 -5.12 -8.70
CA GLY A 23 -16.58 -4.76 -7.29
C GLY A 23 -15.27 -4.02 -7.01
N TRP A 24 -15.09 -3.63 -5.75
CA TRP A 24 -13.88 -2.95 -5.28
C TRP A 24 -12.67 -3.89 -5.27
N VAL A 25 -11.51 -3.34 -5.54
CA VAL A 25 -10.21 -4.00 -5.32
C VAL A 25 -9.40 -3.17 -4.34
N ASN A 26 -9.15 -3.72 -3.16
CA ASN A 26 -8.24 -3.12 -2.18
C ASN A 26 -6.82 -3.59 -2.47
N SER A 27 -6.03 -2.77 -3.14
CA SER A 27 -4.73 -3.19 -3.66
C SER A 27 -3.61 -3.20 -2.60
N HIS A 28 -3.85 -2.58 -1.43
CA HIS A 28 -2.87 -2.46 -0.37
C HIS A 28 -3.55 -2.31 1.00
N VAL A 29 -3.27 -3.25 1.88
CA VAL A 29 -3.70 -3.23 3.29
C VAL A 29 -2.71 -4.00 4.15
N HIS A 30 -2.72 -3.74 5.47
CA HIS A 30 -1.97 -4.49 6.48
C HIS A 30 -2.96 -5.23 7.40
N ALA A 31 -3.54 -6.33 6.90
CA ALA A 31 -4.60 -7.05 7.61
C ALA A 31 -4.11 -7.78 8.88
N ASP A 32 -2.84 -8.13 8.94
CA ASP A 32 -2.21 -8.84 10.06
C ASP A 32 -2.08 -8.00 11.33
N ARG A 33 -2.07 -6.66 11.21
CA ARG A 33 -2.03 -5.73 12.33
C ARG A 33 -3.28 -4.86 12.46
N ALA A 34 -4.32 -5.12 11.66
CA ALA A 34 -5.59 -4.42 11.76
C ALA A 34 -6.22 -4.57 13.16
N PHE A 35 -6.95 -3.52 13.61
CA PHE A 35 -7.67 -3.49 14.90
C PHE A 35 -6.77 -3.69 16.13
N THR A 36 -5.54 -3.23 16.09
CA THR A 36 -4.59 -3.40 17.20
C THR A 36 -4.49 -2.20 18.12
N ILE A 37 -4.87 -1.00 17.67
CA ILE A 37 -4.88 0.20 18.49
C ILE A 37 -6.07 0.18 19.48
N THR A 38 -5.85 0.73 20.66
CA THR A 38 -6.90 0.91 21.68
C THR A 38 -6.97 2.37 22.11
N PRO A 39 -8.11 2.85 22.68
CA PRO A 39 -8.21 4.23 23.15
C PRO A 39 -7.11 4.65 24.14
N LYS A 40 -6.60 3.70 24.93
CA LYS A 40 -5.52 3.95 25.91
C LYS A 40 -4.15 4.21 25.26
N LYS A 41 -4.00 3.89 23.97
CA LYS A 41 -2.73 3.97 23.22
C LYS A 41 -2.79 5.00 22.08
N LEU A 42 -3.83 5.80 21.99
CA LEU A 42 -3.95 6.85 20.97
C LEU A 42 -2.85 7.92 21.08
N ASP A 43 -2.28 8.10 22.26
CA ASP A 43 -1.16 9.01 22.46
C ASP A 43 0.11 8.63 21.68
N ILE A 44 0.25 7.37 21.29
CA ILE A 44 1.32 6.90 20.39
C ILE A 44 1.22 7.60 19.02
N TYR A 45 0.01 7.78 18.54
CA TYR A 45 -0.24 8.44 17.26
C TYR A 45 0.17 9.92 17.30
N GLU A 46 -0.14 10.61 18.38
CA GLU A 46 0.21 12.03 18.55
C GLU A 46 1.72 12.27 18.76
N LYS A 47 2.38 11.37 19.50
CA LYS A 47 3.76 11.56 19.97
C LYS A 47 4.81 11.11 18.97
N TYR A 48 4.54 10.08 18.18
CA TYR A 48 5.56 9.39 17.39
C TYR A 48 5.33 9.53 15.90
N VAL A 49 6.41 9.84 15.17
CA VAL A 49 6.41 9.82 13.71
C VAL A 49 6.43 8.38 13.16
N LEU A 50 6.08 8.19 11.91
CA LEU A 50 5.95 6.87 11.27
C LEU A 50 7.15 5.95 11.54
N GLU A 51 8.37 6.43 11.36
CA GLU A 51 9.58 5.61 11.50
C GLU A 51 9.80 5.07 12.91
N GLN A 52 9.36 5.81 13.93
CA GLN A 52 9.38 5.35 15.33
C GLN A 52 8.31 4.30 15.60
N LYS A 53 7.14 4.43 14.97
CA LYS A 53 6.04 3.46 15.08
C LYS A 53 6.43 2.08 14.54
N TRP A 54 7.37 1.98 13.59
CA TRP A 54 7.87 0.68 13.09
C TRP A 54 8.51 -0.21 14.16
N ASP A 55 9.03 0.38 15.22
CA ASP A 55 9.60 -0.35 16.34
C ASP A 55 8.58 -0.54 17.47
N ILE A 56 7.70 0.45 17.68
CA ILE A 56 6.64 0.36 18.70
C ILE A 56 5.64 -0.76 18.37
N VAL A 57 5.35 -1.01 17.10
CA VAL A 57 4.42 -2.07 16.68
C VAL A 57 4.88 -3.48 17.06
N ASP A 58 6.13 -3.68 17.42
CA ASP A 58 6.63 -4.97 17.93
C ASP A 58 5.87 -5.45 19.18
N GLU A 59 5.37 -4.51 19.98
CA GLU A 59 4.53 -4.79 21.14
C GLU A 59 3.31 -5.66 20.79
N VAL A 60 2.75 -5.47 19.58
CA VAL A 60 1.60 -6.24 19.09
C VAL A 60 2.00 -7.62 18.57
N LYS A 61 3.30 -7.80 18.23
CA LYS A 61 3.83 -8.99 17.59
C LYS A 61 4.39 -10.01 18.58
N ILE A 62 5.10 -9.55 19.63
CA ILE A 62 5.92 -10.38 20.53
C ILE A 62 5.17 -11.58 21.10
N ASN A 63 3.89 -11.41 21.46
CA ASN A 63 3.09 -12.48 22.06
C ASN A 63 1.93 -12.93 21.15
N ALA A 64 1.89 -12.49 19.90
CA ALA A 64 0.80 -12.83 19.01
C ALA A 64 0.98 -14.26 18.45
N THR A 65 -0.05 -15.05 18.64
CA THR A 65 -0.12 -16.43 18.12
C THR A 65 -0.61 -16.47 16.67
N VAL A 66 -0.44 -17.59 16.01
CA VAL A 66 -1.04 -17.87 14.70
C VAL A 66 -2.55 -17.62 14.68
N ASP A 67 -3.25 -17.95 15.78
CA ASP A 67 -4.70 -17.76 15.87
C ASP A 67 -5.09 -16.31 16.12
N ASP A 68 -4.24 -15.49 16.74
CA ASP A 68 -4.43 -14.04 16.83
C ASP A 68 -4.35 -13.40 15.45
N TYR A 69 -3.35 -13.76 14.65
CA TYR A 69 -3.23 -13.29 13.27
C TYR A 69 -4.38 -13.78 12.39
N TYR A 70 -4.77 -15.06 12.51
CA TYR A 70 -5.94 -15.58 11.79
C TYR A 70 -7.21 -14.77 12.09
N ARG A 71 -7.47 -14.43 13.36
CA ARG A 71 -8.64 -13.64 13.77
C ARG A 71 -8.59 -12.23 13.17
N ARG A 72 -7.46 -11.50 13.29
CA ARG A 72 -7.30 -10.14 12.76
C ARG A 72 -7.48 -10.10 11.24
N VAL A 73 -6.78 -10.98 10.54
CA VAL A 73 -6.87 -11.08 9.08
C VAL A 73 -8.28 -11.44 8.64
N SER A 74 -8.94 -12.39 9.33
CA SER A 74 -10.33 -12.76 9.04
C SER A 74 -11.29 -11.59 9.23
N GLN A 75 -11.17 -10.84 10.31
CA GLN A 75 -12.01 -9.67 10.59
C GLN A 75 -11.81 -8.57 9.54
N ALA A 76 -10.57 -8.30 9.13
CA ALA A 76 -10.27 -7.34 8.06
C ALA A 76 -10.87 -7.80 6.71
N ILE A 77 -10.77 -9.08 6.38
CA ILE A 77 -11.36 -9.65 5.17
C ILE A 77 -12.90 -9.55 5.21
N GLU A 78 -13.54 -9.86 6.34
CA GLU A 78 -15.00 -9.75 6.51
C GLU A 78 -15.48 -8.31 6.35
N LEU A 79 -14.76 -7.34 6.91
CA LEU A 79 -15.01 -5.92 6.69
C LEU A 79 -14.95 -5.56 5.20
N MET A 80 -13.92 -5.98 4.49
CA MET A 80 -13.76 -5.70 3.06
C MET A 80 -14.87 -6.38 2.22
N ILE A 81 -15.23 -7.64 2.52
CA ILE A 81 -16.34 -8.33 1.84
C ILE A 81 -17.65 -7.56 2.04
N SER A 82 -17.92 -7.05 3.25
CA SER A 82 -19.15 -6.29 3.53
C SER A 82 -19.28 -5.01 2.69
N GLN A 83 -18.17 -4.45 2.24
CA GLN A 83 -18.11 -3.29 1.35
C GLN A 83 -18.21 -3.67 -0.14
N GLY A 84 -18.16 -4.95 -0.48
CA GLY A 84 -18.14 -5.44 -1.85
C GLY A 84 -16.74 -5.45 -2.48
N VAL A 85 -15.70 -5.60 -1.67
CA VAL A 85 -14.34 -5.88 -2.14
C VAL A 85 -14.27 -7.32 -2.64
N THR A 86 -13.77 -7.52 -3.84
CA THR A 86 -13.69 -8.84 -4.51
C THR A 86 -12.25 -9.34 -4.66
N ALA A 87 -11.27 -8.44 -4.51
CA ALA A 87 -9.85 -8.81 -4.46
C ALA A 87 -9.09 -7.89 -3.52
N VAL A 88 -8.08 -8.44 -2.84
CA VAL A 88 -7.25 -7.72 -1.88
C VAL A 88 -5.79 -8.12 -1.96
N GLY A 89 -4.89 -7.13 -1.83
CA GLY A 89 -3.46 -7.32 -1.62
C GLY A 89 -3.10 -6.92 -0.20
N SER A 90 -2.73 -7.89 0.66
CA SER A 90 -2.34 -7.61 2.03
C SER A 90 -0.86 -7.84 2.25
N PHE A 91 -0.18 -6.82 2.78
CA PHE A 91 1.13 -7.01 3.39
C PHE A 91 0.99 -7.82 4.67
N ILE A 92 1.94 -8.72 4.91
CA ILE A 92 1.98 -9.59 6.08
C ILE A 92 3.40 -9.57 6.63
N ASP A 93 3.54 -9.35 7.92
CA ASP A 93 4.84 -9.36 8.59
C ASP A 93 5.43 -10.79 8.60
N ILE A 94 6.70 -10.89 8.20
CA ILE A 94 7.51 -12.11 8.30
C ILE A 94 8.91 -11.64 8.71
N ASP A 95 9.15 -11.58 10.01
CA ASP A 95 10.33 -10.92 10.57
C ASP A 95 10.79 -11.59 11.90
N PRO A 96 11.95 -11.21 12.45
CA PRO A 96 12.48 -11.83 13.69
C PRO A 96 11.58 -11.73 14.92
N VAL A 97 10.55 -10.87 14.91
CA VAL A 97 9.68 -10.63 16.07
C VAL A 97 8.46 -11.57 16.05
N CYS A 98 7.81 -11.69 14.89
CA CYS A 98 6.64 -12.55 14.73
C CYS A 98 6.95 -13.88 14.03
N GLU A 99 8.18 -14.04 13.57
CA GLU A 99 8.62 -15.23 12.82
C GLU A 99 7.67 -15.51 11.64
N ASP A 100 7.10 -16.70 11.55
CA ASP A 100 6.13 -17.10 10.53
C ASP A 100 4.68 -17.12 11.05
N HIS A 101 4.43 -16.66 12.27
CA HIS A 101 3.09 -16.70 12.86
C HIS A 101 2.07 -15.91 12.05
N ALA A 102 2.44 -14.71 11.58
CA ALA A 102 1.54 -13.85 10.82
C ALA A 102 1.16 -14.47 9.47
N ILE A 103 2.14 -14.97 8.71
CA ILE A 103 1.85 -15.60 7.41
C ILE A 103 1.05 -16.91 7.59
N ASN A 104 1.33 -17.70 8.60
CA ASN A 104 0.57 -18.92 8.85
C ASN A 104 -0.89 -18.62 9.22
N GLY A 105 -1.15 -17.59 10.04
CA GLY A 105 -2.50 -17.12 10.34
C GLY A 105 -3.23 -16.59 9.10
N ALA A 106 -2.53 -15.81 8.28
CA ALA A 106 -3.06 -15.26 7.04
C ALA A 106 -3.41 -16.37 6.02
N LEU A 107 -2.56 -17.39 5.87
CA LEU A 107 -2.83 -18.53 5.00
C LEU A 107 -4.09 -19.30 5.42
N LYS A 108 -4.30 -19.51 6.74
CA LYS A 108 -5.56 -20.10 7.27
C LYS A 108 -6.77 -19.22 6.88
N ALA A 109 -6.67 -17.89 7.02
CA ALA A 109 -7.75 -16.99 6.64
C ALA A 109 -8.02 -17.06 5.13
N ARG A 110 -6.99 -17.04 4.27
CA ARG A 110 -7.13 -17.18 2.82
C ARG A 110 -7.89 -18.45 2.44
N GLU A 111 -7.56 -19.57 3.06
CA GLU A 111 -8.24 -20.85 2.79
C GLU A 111 -9.74 -20.77 3.12
N LYS A 112 -10.11 -20.13 4.24
CA LYS A 112 -11.52 -19.92 4.63
C LYS A 112 -12.29 -19.09 3.60
N TYR A 113 -11.69 -18.01 3.07
CA TYR A 113 -12.40 -17.04 2.24
C TYR A 113 -12.15 -17.19 0.73
N LYS A 114 -11.35 -18.13 0.27
CA LYS A 114 -10.93 -18.30 -1.14
C LYS A 114 -12.05 -18.39 -2.18
N LYS A 115 -13.27 -18.79 -1.77
CA LYS A 115 -14.44 -18.85 -2.64
C LYS A 115 -15.20 -17.52 -2.77
N VAL A 116 -14.88 -16.53 -1.93
CA VAL A 116 -15.63 -15.28 -1.80
C VAL A 116 -14.80 -14.09 -2.28
N ILE A 117 -13.51 -14.08 -1.97
CA ILE A 117 -12.60 -12.97 -2.28
C ILE A 117 -11.23 -13.51 -2.72
N GLN A 118 -10.63 -12.87 -3.71
CA GLN A 118 -9.27 -13.20 -4.14
C GLN A 118 -8.26 -12.47 -3.24
N ILE A 119 -7.33 -13.22 -2.62
CA ILE A 119 -6.38 -12.68 -1.67
C ILE A 119 -4.95 -12.91 -2.18
N LYS A 120 -4.17 -11.85 -2.26
CA LYS A 120 -2.73 -11.86 -2.53
C LYS A 120 -1.97 -11.41 -1.30
N PHE A 121 -0.99 -12.18 -0.87
CA PHE A 121 -0.10 -11.79 0.20
C PHE A 121 1.22 -11.23 -0.32
N ILE A 122 1.68 -10.18 0.35
CA ILE A 122 2.93 -9.48 0.12
C ILE A 122 3.71 -9.54 1.43
N ASN A 123 4.99 -9.92 1.43
CA ASN A 123 5.77 -9.85 2.67
C ASN A 123 6.09 -8.41 3.04
N GLN A 124 5.96 -8.08 4.33
CA GLN A 124 6.40 -6.79 4.88
C GLN A 124 7.85 -6.89 5.36
N THR A 125 8.59 -5.78 5.24
CA THR A 125 9.99 -5.69 5.65
C THR A 125 10.24 -4.58 6.67
N LEU A 126 9.40 -4.51 7.73
CA LEU A 126 9.54 -3.52 8.81
C LEU A 126 10.88 -3.60 9.55
N LYS A 127 11.56 -4.75 9.52
CA LYS A 127 12.90 -4.94 10.08
C LYS A 127 14.00 -4.89 9.01
N GLY A 128 13.67 -4.46 7.79
CA GLY A 128 14.60 -4.41 6.66
C GLY A 128 14.93 -5.79 6.10
N VAL A 129 15.99 -5.82 5.28
CA VAL A 129 16.54 -7.04 4.65
C VAL A 129 18.07 -7.08 4.71
N ILE A 130 18.70 -6.12 5.38
CA ILE A 130 20.18 -6.02 5.49
C ILE A 130 20.66 -6.72 6.77
N GLU A 131 19.96 -6.55 7.88
CA GLU A 131 20.30 -7.23 9.12
C GLU A 131 20.13 -8.75 8.95
N PRO A 132 21.13 -9.59 9.40
CA PRO A 132 21.14 -11.02 9.10
C PRO A 132 19.89 -11.80 9.54
N LYS A 133 19.30 -11.48 10.71
CA LYS A 133 18.08 -12.15 11.16
C LYS A 133 16.86 -11.73 10.35
N ALA A 134 16.75 -10.43 10.03
CA ALA A 134 15.69 -9.92 9.15
C ALA A 134 15.80 -10.53 7.76
N ARG A 135 17.03 -10.64 7.23
CA ARG A 135 17.31 -11.30 5.95
C ARG A 135 16.90 -12.77 5.95
N TYR A 136 17.20 -13.51 6.99
CA TYR A 136 16.79 -14.91 7.11
C TYR A 136 15.27 -15.07 7.00
N TRP A 137 14.51 -14.24 7.71
CA TRP A 137 13.05 -14.29 7.67
C TRP A 137 12.47 -13.81 6.35
N PHE A 138 13.09 -12.80 5.73
CA PHE A 138 12.73 -12.37 4.37
C PHE A 138 12.91 -13.52 3.37
N ASP A 139 14.05 -14.18 3.38
CA ASP A 139 14.35 -15.30 2.46
C ASP A 139 13.40 -16.49 2.71
N LYS A 140 13.03 -16.77 3.96
CA LYS A 140 12.02 -17.78 4.31
C LYS A 140 10.61 -17.40 3.83
N GLY A 141 10.24 -16.15 3.95
CA GLY A 141 8.92 -15.66 3.58
C GLY A 141 8.71 -15.52 2.07
N ALA A 142 9.75 -15.22 1.33
CA ALA A 142 9.68 -14.96 -0.10
C ALA A 142 8.96 -16.05 -0.93
N PRO A 143 9.14 -17.36 -0.71
CA PRO A 143 8.37 -18.39 -1.41
C PRO A 143 6.90 -18.47 -0.98
N LEU A 144 6.54 -18.08 0.25
CA LEU A 144 5.21 -18.24 0.83
C LEU A 144 4.21 -17.18 0.39
N VAL A 145 4.69 -16.02 -0.05
CA VAL A 145 3.86 -14.89 -0.50
C VAL A 145 3.64 -14.89 -2.00
N ASP A 146 2.64 -14.16 -2.48
CA ASP A 146 2.35 -14.04 -3.91
C ASP A 146 3.20 -12.96 -4.59
N ILE A 147 3.56 -11.90 -3.87
CA ILE A 147 4.27 -10.72 -4.37
C ILE A 147 5.38 -10.39 -3.38
N ILE A 148 6.55 -9.98 -3.87
CA ILE A 148 7.66 -9.54 -3.01
C ILE A 148 7.44 -8.12 -2.58
N GLY A 149 7.46 -7.86 -1.28
CA GLY A 149 7.26 -6.54 -0.69
C GLY A 149 8.54 -5.92 -0.14
N GLY A 150 8.59 -4.59 -0.09
CA GLY A 150 9.74 -3.87 0.43
C GLY A 150 9.44 -2.51 1.04
N LEU A 151 10.35 -2.13 1.97
CA LEU A 151 10.39 -0.84 2.63
C LEU A 151 11.85 -0.35 2.69
N PRO A 152 12.42 0.15 1.57
CA PRO A 152 13.84 0.52 1.49
C PRO A 152 14.23 1.60 2.49
N ARG A 153 13.29 2.48 2.87
CA ARG A 153 13.49 3.51 3.90
C ARG A 153 13.95 2.94 5.23
N ARG A 154 13.54 1.71 5.59
CA ARG A 154 13.99 1.05 6.81
C ARG A 154 15.50 0.84 6.80
N ASP A 155 16.05 0.23 5.76
CA ASP A 155 17.47 -0.03 5.67
C ASP A 155 18.28 1.23 5.32
N GLU A 156 17.67 2.24 4.69
CA GLU A 156 18.28 3.56 4.54
C GLU A 156 18.47 4.26 5.87
N ARG A 157 17.43 4.28 6.72
CA ARG A 157 17.48 4.86 8.07
C ARG A 157 18.54 4.19 8.95
N ASP A 158 18.55 2.87 8.97
CA ASP A 158 19.35 2.10 9.93
C ASP A 158 20.80 1.92 9.48
N TYR A 159 21.05 1.83 8.16
CA TYR A 159 22.34 1.43 7.60
C TYR A 159 22.82 2.28 6.42
N GLY A 160 22.06 3.23 5.88
CA GLY A 160 22.37 3.93 4.63
C GLY A 160 22.30 3.03 3.40
N LYS A 161 21.52 1.93 3.46
CA LYS A 161 21.53 0.85 2.45
C LYS A 161 20.21 0.64 1.73
N GLY A 162 19.37 1.68 1.60
CA GLY A 162 18.10 1.58 0.88
C GLY A 162 18.23 1.09 -0.57
N LYS A 163 19.31 1.46 -1.26
CA LYS A 163 19.60 0.98 -2.61
C LYS A 163 19.95 -0.51 -2.66
N GLU A 164 20.65 -1.02 -1.65
CA GLU A 164 20.96 -2.45 -1.53
C GLU A 164 19.70 -3.26 -1.21
N HIS A 165 18.82 -2.72 -0.35
CA HIS A 165 17.50 -3.27 -0.10
C HIS A 165 16.74 -3.52 -1.42
N LEU A 166 16.67 -2.52 -2.30
CA LEU A 166 16.02 -2.66 -3.60
C LEU A 166 16.68 -3.72 -4.50
N ASP A 167 18.00 -3.81 -4.52
CA ASP A 167 18.72 -4.84 -5.29
C ASP A 167 18.34 -6.25 -4.79
N ILE A 168 18.22 -6.45 -3.48
CA ILE A 168 17.78 -7.71 -2.86
C ILE A 168 16.35 -8.06 -3.26
N LEU A 169 15.42 -7.11 -3.14
CA LEU A 169 14.01 -7.34 -3.50
C LEU A 169 13.85 -7.76 -4.95
N LEU A 170 14.42 -6.97 -5.87
CA LEU A 170 14.27 -7.19 -7.30
C LEU A 170 14.90 -8.50 -7.74
N SER A 171 16.09 -8.84 -7.21
CA SER A 171 16.74 -10.13 -7.46
C SER A 171 15.92 -11.30 -6.95
N THR A 172 15.32 -11.16 -5.75
CA THR A 172 14.44 -12.19 -5.15
C THR A 172 13.16 -12.37 -5.96
N ALA A 173 12.54 -11.28 -6.37
CA ALA A 173 11.34 -11.33 -7.21
C ALA A 173 11.60 -11.99 -8.56
N LYS A 174 12.72 -11.66 -9.20
CA LYS A 174 13.17 -12.30 -10.46
C LYS A 174 13.38 -13.80 -10.27
N LYS A 175 14.03 -14.21 -9.17
CA LYS A 175 14.25 -15.62 -8.82
C LYS A 175 12.95 -16.41 -8.72
N TYR A 176 11.91 -15.82 -8.12
CA TYR A 176 10.62 -16.47 -7.88
C TYR A 176 9.56 -16.15 -8.95
N ASN A 177 9.89 -15.35 -9.98
CA ASN A 177 8.97 -14.88 -11.01
C ASN A 177 7.72 -14.19 -10.42
N LYS A 178 7.94 -13.25 -9.50
CA LYS A 178 6.89 -12.52 -8.77
C LYS A 178 6.93 -11.03 -9.06
N LEU A 179 5.78 -10.35 -8.92
CA LEU A 179 5.71 -8.90 -8.88
C LEU A 179 6.41 -8.35 -7.63
N VAL A 180 6.70 -7.06 -7.65
CA VAL A 180 7.30 -6.34 -6.51
C VAL A 180 6.43 -5.16 -6.12
N HIS A 181 6.10 -5.03 -4.84
CA HIS A 181 5.43 -3.86 -4.26
C HIS A 181 6.35 -3.17 -3.27
N VAL A 182 6.60 -1.88 -3.46
CA VAL A 182 7.58 -1.12 -2.66
C VAL A 182 6.98 0.15 -2.11
N HIS A 183 7.06 0.33 -0.80
CA HIS A 183 6.73 1.60 -0.15
C HIS A 183 7.83 2.62 -0.46
N VAL A 184 7.48 3.70 -1.14
CA VAL A 184 8.40 4.76 -1.54
C VAL A 184 7.73 6.13 -1.46
N ASP A 185 8.55 7.14 -1.15
CA ASP A 185 8.11 8.54 -1.11
C ASP A 185 6.85 8.73 -0.25
N GLN A 186 6.87 8.17 0.96
CA GLN A 186 5.72 8.11 1.87
C GLN A 186 5.42 9.43 2.56
N PHE A 187 6.34 10.39 2.52
CA PHE A 187 6.20 11.67 3.20
C PHE A 187 5.97 12.81 2.21
N ASN A 188 5.34 13.88 2.66
CA ASN A 188 5.26 15.12 1.91
C ASN A 188 6.59 15.89 2.01
N ASN A 189 7.66 15.35 1.44
CA ASN A 189 9.02 15.85 1.57
C ASN A 189 9.67 16.08 0.20
N PRO A 190 10.01 17.33 -0.17
CA PRO A 190 10.62 17.64 -1.47
C PRO A 190 12.06 17.12 -1.62
N ASN A 191 12.66 16.55 -0.59
CA ASN A 191 13.99 15.95 -0.66
C ASN A 191 13.97 14.45 -0.95
N ASP A 192 12.83 13.77 -0.79
CA ASP A 192 12.71 12.33 -1.03
C ASP A 192 12.72 12.03 -2.54
N LYS A 193 13.46 10.98 -2.92
CA LYS A 193 13.66 10.57 -4.31
C LYS A 193 13.63 9.04 -4.46
N GLU A 194 12.91 8.37 -3.58
CA GLU A 194 12.88 6.91 -3.54
C GLU A 194 12.23 6.32 -4.80
N THR A 195 11.18 6.96 -5.33
CA THR A 195 10.56 6.56 -6.61
C THR A 195 11.54 6.68 -7.78
N GLU A 196 12.40 7.72 -7.80
CA GLU A 196 13.43 7.85 -8.84
C GLU A 196 14.42 6.69 -8.77
N ILE A 197 14.90 6.37 -7.58
CA ILE A 197 15.83 5.25 -7.34
C ILE A 197 15.17 3.92 -7.72
N LEU A 198 13.90 3.72 -7.36
CA LEU A 198 13.14 2.53 -7.72
C LEU A 198 13.04 2.35 -9.24
N CYS A 199 12.77 3.42 -9.99
CA CYS A 199 12.74 3.36 -11.46
C CYS A 199 14.08 2.91 -12.04
N ASP A 200 15.18 3.50 -11.56
CA ASP A 200 16.54 3.15 -12.05
C ASP A 200 16.87 1.69 -11.72
N LYS A 201 16.55 1.22 -10.52
CA LYS A 201 16.74 -0.17 -10.10
C LYS A 201 15.86 -1.15 -10.89
N THR A 202 14.60 -0.80 -11.12
CA THR A 202 13.67 -1.60 -11.94
C THR A 202 14.23 -1.86 -13.35
N ILE A 203 14.77 -0.82 -13.98
CA ILE A 203 15.38 -0.93 -15.32
C ILE A 203 16.67 -1.76 -15.25
N LYS A 204 17.55 -1.49 -14.26
CA LYS A 204 18.82 -2.21 -14.07
C LYS A 204 18.62 -3.70 -13.88
N HIS A 205 17.58 -4.13 -13.15
CA HIS A 205 17.25 -5.53 -12.86
C HIS A 205 16.40 -6.21 -13.94
N ASP A 206 16.05 -5.49 -15.02
CA ASP A 206 15.19 -6.01 -16.10
C ASP A 206 13.80 -6.45 -15.58
N MET A 207 13.24 -5.66 -14.64
CA MET A 207 11.91 -5.89 -14.02
C MET A 207 10.86 -4.90 -14.55
N VAL A 208 11.05 -4.40 -15.78
CA VAL A 208 10.17 -3.40 -16.40
C VAL A 208 8.74 -3.92 -16.49
N GLY A 209 7.79 -3.15 -15.92
CA GLY A 209 6.37 -3.52 -15.89
C GLY A 209 5.97 -4.53 -14.80
N GLN A 210 6.90 -4.90 -13.90
CA GLN A 210 6.65 -5.86 -12.83
C GLN A 210 6.75 -5.24 -11.43
N VAL A 211 6.93 -3.92 -11.35
CA VAL A 211 7.14 -3.20 -10.09
C VAL A 211 6.02 -2.19 -9.86
N VAL A 212 5.54 -2.16 -8.62
CA VAL A 212 4.50 -1.25 -8.13
C VAL A 212 5.10 -0.38 -7.03
N ALA A 213 4.98 0.93 -7.17
CA ALA A 213 5.33 1.91 -6.17
C ALA A 213 4.09 2.24 -5.33
N ILE A 214 4.20 2.17 -4.01
CA ILE A 214 3.10 2.50 -3.10
C ILE A 214 3.35 3.90 -2.58
N HIS A 215 2.29 4.71 -2.51
CA HIS A 215 2.21 6.12 -2.09
C HIS A 215 2.69 7.12 -3.12
N CYS A 216 3.99 7.27 -3.38
CA CYS A 216 4.56 8.26 -4.30
C CYS A 216 4.15 9.71 -3.98
N ILE A 217 4.00 10.05 -2.70
CA ILE A 217 3.45 11.33 -2.22
C ILE A 217 4.46 12.46 -2.41
N SER A 218 5.73 12.21 -2.09
CA SER A 218 6.79 13.22 -2.17
C SER A 218 6.92 13.84 -3.58
N ILE A 219 6.49 13.12 -4.62
CA ILE A 219 6.51 13.63 -5.99
C ILE A 219 5.74 14.96 -6.09
N ALA A 220 4.57 15.06 -5.43
CA ALA A 220 3.73 16.27 -5.45
C ALA A 220 4.43 17.49 -4.80
N SER A 221 5.38 17.27 -3.89
CA SER A 221 6.14 18.35 -3.22
C SER A 221 7.30 18.88 -4.05
N HIS A 222 7.72 18.18 -5.10
CA HIS A 222 8.85 18.59 -5.93
C HIS A 222 8.48 19.66 -6.96
N PRO A 223 9.46 20.49 -7.40
CA PRO A 223 9.29 21.42 -8.51
C PRO A 223 8.84 20.69 -9.80
N LYS A 224 8.07 21.38 -10.64
CA LYS A 224 7.53 20.82 -11.89
C LYS A 224 8.58 20.16 -12.78
N ILE A 225 9.76 20.78 -12.92
CA ILE A 225 10.88 20.25 -13.73
C ILE A 225 11.30 18.86 -13.24
N TYR A 226 11.37 18.67 -11.91
CA TYR A 226 11.68 17.35 -11.33
C TYR A 226 10.54 16.36 -11.57
N ARG A 227 9.28 16.76 -11.36
CA ARG A 227 8.13 15.90 -11.60
C ARG A 227 8.09 15.39 -13.04
N GLU A 228 8.29 16.24 -14.02
CA GLU A 228 8.35 15.86 -15.44
C GLU A 228 9.50 14.89 -15.75
N LYS A 229 10.64 15.04 -15.07
CA LYS A 229 11.78 14.11 -15.19
C LYS A 229 11.41 12.74 -14.62
N ILE A 230 10.84 12.69 -13.43
CA ILE A 230 10.50 11.42 -12.78
C ILE A 230 9.40 10.67 -13.52
N TYR A 231 8.38 11.36 -14.06
CA TYR A 231 7.34 10.71 -14.85
C TYR A 231 7.88 10.05 -16.13
N LYS A 232 8.87 10.63 -16.78
CA LYS A 232 9.56 9.99 -17.92
C LYS A 232 10.25 8.69 -17.48
N LYS A 233 10.90 8.67 -16.30
CA LYS A 233 11.52 7.47 -15.75
C LYS A 233 10.47 6.41 -15.38
N MET A 234 9.36 6.78 -14.72
CA MET A 234 8.26 5.88 -14.38
C MET A 234 7.67 5.22 -15.65
N LYS A 235 7.47 5.99 -16.71
CA LYS A 235 7.02 5.45 -18.01
C LYS A 235 8.03 4.46 -18.60
N LYS A 236 9.31 4.77 -18.58
CA LYS A 236 10.38 3.87 -19.07
C LYS A 236 10.43 2.57 -18.27
N ALA A 237 10.29 2.64 -16.95
CA ALA A 237 10.21 1.47 -16.06
C ALA A 237 8.85 0.75 -16.14
N LYS A 238 7.84 1.31 -16.83
CA LYS A 238 6.44 0.88 -16.81
C LYS A 238 5.94 0.66 -15.39
N LEU A 239 6.30 1.59 -14.49
CA LEU A 239 5.93 1.52 -13.09
C LEU A 239 4.41 1.67 -12.93
N MET A 240 3.84 0.91 -12.02
CA MET A 240 2.44 1.06 -11.58
C MET A 240 2.44 1.68 -10.18
N VAL A 241 1.33 2.30 -9.77
CA VAL A 241 1.23 3.00 -8.49
C VAL A 241 0.02 2.52 -7.70
N ILE A 242 0.13 2.49 -6.37
CA ILE A 242 -1.00 2.34 -5.45
C ILE A 242 -1.07 3.60 -4.59
N ALA A 243 -2.24 4.24 -4.57
CA ALA A 243 -2.56 5.38 -3.73
C ALA A 243 -3.32 4.93 -2.49
N CYS A 244 -2.92 5.42 -1.31
CA CYS A 244 -3.56 5.17 -0.02
C CYS A 244 -3.79 6.52 0.69
N PRO A 245 -4.80 7.28 0.30
CA PRO A 245 -4.96 8.68 0.68
C PRO A 245 -5.10 8.92 2.17
N THR A 246 -5.93 8.14 2.87
CA THR A 246 -6.21 8.36 4.29
C THR A 246 -4.97 8.16 5.16
N ALA A 247 -4.11 7.23 4.81
CA ALA A 247 -2.92 6.90 5.59
C ALA A 247 -1.90 8.05 5.69
N TRP A 248 -1.90 9.00 4.75
CA TRP A 248 -0.81 9.97 4.61
C TRP A 248 -1.23 11.42 4.73
N ILE A 249 -2.50 11.69 4.95
CA ILE A 249 -2.98 13.04 5.25
C ILE A 249 -2.58 13.49 6.66
N ASP A 250 -2.07 12.60 7.48
CA ASP A 250 -1.78 12.76 8.89
C ASP A 250 -0.35 13.23 9.22
N SER A 251 0.38 13.75 8.24
CA SER A 251 1.77 14.20 8.48
C SER A 251 1.85 15.30 9.52
N HIS A 252 2.82 15.17 10.44
CA HIS A 252 3.16 16.26 11.36
C HIS A 252 3.55 17.53 10.59
N ARG A 253 3.22 18.70 11.16
CA ARG A 253 3.75 19.97 10.64
C ARG A 253 5.27 19.98 10.79
N THR A 254 5.94 20.32 9.70
CA THR A 254 7.39 20.47 9.67
C THR A 254 7.76 21.76 8.94
N GLU A 255 8.85 22.39 9.35
CA GLU A 255 9.40 23.54 8.64
C GLU A 255 10.00 23.18 7.26
N ILE A 256 10.26 21.90 7.04
CA ILE A 256 10.82 21.39 5.78
C ILE A 256 9.78 21.39 4.66
N SER A 257 8.50 21.21 4.98
CA SER A 257 7.39 21.05 4.03
C SER A 257 6.59 22.32 3.79
N THR A 258 7.19 23.49 3.90
CA THR A 258 6.54 24.77 3.60
C THR A 258 6.83 25.24 2.18
N PRO A 259 5.81 25.70 1.39
CA PRO A 259 4.38 25.69 1.74
C PRO A 259 3.81 24.28 1.82
N PHE A 260 2.85 24.07 2.73
CA PHE A 260 2.20 22.78 2.95
C PHE A 260 1.33 22.38 1.75
N HIS A 261 1.52 21.16 1.25
CA HIS A 261 0.72 20.56 0.18
C HIS A 261 -0.13 19.40 0.71
N ASN A 262 -1.18 19.03 -0.02
CA ASN A 262 -1.89 17.79 0.24
C ASN A 262 -0.93 16.59 0.09
N SER A 263 -0.87 15.74 1.11
CA SER A 263 -0.02 14.53 1.11
C SER A 263 -0.72 13.40 0.35
N LEU A 264 -0.87 13.56 -0.96
CA LEU A 264 -1.58 12.63 -1.82
C LEU A 264 -0.76 12.25 -3.06
N THR A 265 -0.93 11.02 -3.52
CA THR A 265 -0.46 10.57 -4.83
C THR A 265 -1.01 11.49 -5.92
N PRO A 266 -0.19 12.12 -6.79
CA PRO A 266 -0.64 13.12 -7.78
C PRO A 266 -1.30 12.46 -9.00
N ILE A 267 -2.52 11.94 -8.84
CA ILE A 267 -3.24 11.21 -9.90
C ILE A 267 -3.63 12.08 -11.08
N ASP A 268 -3.82 13.36 -10.85
CA ASP A 268 -4.09 14.38 -11.87
C ASP A 268 -2.94 14.55 -12.88
N GLU A 269 -1.72 14.28 -12.47
CA GLU A 269 -0.53 14.27 -13.34
C GLU A 269 -0.19 12.85 -13.87
N LEU A 270 -0.33 11.80 -13.04
CA LEU A 270 0.06 10.43 -13.40
C LEU A 270 -0.85 9.78 -14.45
N ILE A 271 -2.17 9.91 -14.27
CA ILE A 271 -3.17 9.24 -15.14
C ILE A 271 -3.12 9.77 -16.57
N PRO A 272 -3.08 11.09 -16.84
CA PRO A 272 -2.96 11.60 -18.21
C PRO A 272 -1.70 11.14 -18.94
N LEU A 273 -0.66 10.76 -18.20
CA LEU A 273 0.58 10.23 -18.77
C LEU A 273 0.52 8.71 -19.02
N GLY A 274 -0.62 8.06 -18.71
CA GLY A 274 -0.82 6.62 -18.87
C GLY A 274 -0.14 5.76 -17.80
N ILE A 275 0.23 6.35 -16.65
CA ILE A 275 0.76 5.61 -15.50
C ILE A 275 -0.43 5.06 -14.71
N PRO A 276 -0.59 3.72 -14.59
CA PRO A 276 -1.72 3.13 -13.91
C PRO A 276 -1.65 3.39 -12.39
N VAL A 277 -2.76 3.90 -11.83
CA VAL A 277 -2.92 4.08 -10.38
C VAL A 277 -4.04 3.17 -9.89
N ALA A 278 -3.82 2.44 -8.80
CA ALA A 278 -4.79 1.65 -8.07
C ALA A 278 -5.06 2.26 -6.68
N LEU A 279 -6.05 1.74 -5.96
CA LEU A 279 -6.47 2.22 -4.64
C LEU A 279 -6.15 1.18 -3.57
N GLY A 280 -5.73 1.65 -2.38
CA GLY A 280 -5.56 0.86 -1.18
C GLY A 280 -5.99 1.63 0.06
N THR A 281 -6.28 0.93 1.15
CA THR A 281 -6.62 1.54 2.44
C THR A 281 -5.41 1.68 3.36
N ASP A 282 -4.35 0.93 3.08
CA ASP A 282 -3.15 0.80 3.91
C ASP A 282 -3.47 0.21 5.29
N ASN A 283 -3.66 1.04 6.30
CA ASN A 283 -3.94 0.62 7.66
C ASN A 283 -5.44 0.48 7.96
N ILE A 284 -5.80 -0.29 8.98
CA ILE A 284 -7.15 -0.37 9.52
C ILE A 284 -7.04 -0.34 11.05
N ALA A 285 -7.33 0.80 11.67
CA ALA A 285 -7.35 1.00 13.12
C ALA A 285 -6.14 0.37 13.83
N ASP A 286 -4.95 0.73 13.42
CA ASP A 286 -3.70 0.22 13.99
C ASP A 286 -2.80 1.34 14.54
N TYR A 287 -1.60 1.00 14.99
CA TYR A 287 -0.62 1.91 15.57
C TYR A 287 -0.11 2.96 14.58
N MET A 288 -0.16 2.70 13.28
CA MET A 288 0.31 3.65 12.26
C MET A 288 -0.74 4.74 12.04
N VAL A 289 -2.00 4.34 11.76
CA VAL A 289 -3.11 5.26 11.45
C VAL A 289 -4.39 4.78 12.16
N PRO A 290 -4.64 5.21 13.40
CA PRO A 290 -5.75 4.71 14.23
C PRO A 290 -7.15 5.04 13.69
N PHE A 291 -7.28 6.13 12.93
CA PHE A 291 -8.57 6.58 12.38
C PHE A 291 -8.87 6.08 10.96
N CYS A 292 -7.97 5.28 10.39
CA CYS A 292 -8.23 4.60 9.12
C CYS A 292 -9.16 3.41 9.37
N ASP A 293 -10.37 3.48 8.83
CA ASP A 293 -11.45 2.50 9.07
C ASP A 293 -11.58 1.43 7.96
N GLY A 294 -10.70 1.48 6.96
CA GLY A 294 -10.73 0.57 5.83
C GLY A 294 -11.87 0.80 4.83
N ASP A 295 -12.56 1.96 4.88
CA ASP A 295 -13.64 2.28 3.94
C ASP A 295 -13.11 2.71 2.57
N MET A 296 -13.33 1.86 1.57
CA MET A 296 -12.90 2.10 0.19
C MET A 296 -13.50 3.36 -0.44
N TRP A 297 -14.72 3.74 -0.04
CA TRP A 297 -15.32 4.97 -0.52
C TRP A 297 -14.61 6.21 0.03
N SER A 298 -14.24 6.20 1.30
CA SER A 298 -13.48 7.29 1.93
C SER A 298 -12.15 7.51 1.22
N GLU A 299 -11.45 6.45 0.87
CA GLU A 299 -10.20 6.51 0.10
C GLU A 299 -10.42 7.13 -1.28
N LEU A 300 -11.39 6.62 -2.05
CA LEU A 300 -11.66 7.13 -3.40
C LEU A 300 -12.12 8.59 -3.38
N LYS A 301 -13.00 8.95 -2.42
CA LYS A 301 -13.48 10.32 -2.23
C LYS A 301 -12.32 11.27 -1.92
N LEU A 302 -11.45 10.89 -0.99
CA LEU A 302 -10.32 11.72 -0.59
C LEU A 302 -9.33 11.91 -1.74
N LEU A 303 -9.02 10.83 -2.45
CA LEU A 303 -8.14 10.87 -3.62
C LEU A 303 -8.67 11.80 -4.71
N ALA A 304 -9.95 11.67 -5.04
CA ALA A 304 -10.61 12.50 -6.05
C ALA A 304 -10.68 13.98 -5.63
N THR A 305 -11.07 14.24 -4.36
CA THR A 305 -11.25 15.60 -3.85
C THR A 305 -9.91 16.32 -3.70
N GLY A 306 -8.91 15.67 -3.12
CA GLY A 306 -7.60 16.26 -2.86
C GLY A 306 -6.82 16.58 -4.14
N ASN A 307 -7.00 15.77 -5.20
CA ASN A 307 -6.44 16.03 -6.52
C ASN A 307 -7.35 16.85 -7.44
N ARG A 308 -8.56 17.22 -6.99
CA ARG A 308 -9.59 17.89 -7.82
C ARG A 308 -9.89 17.13 -9.11
N TYR A 309 -9.86 15.80 -9.03
CA TYR A 309 -9.95 14.90 -10.16
C TYR A 309 -11.39 14.37 -10.33
N THR A 310 -12.01 14.61 -11.48
CA THR A 310 -13.45 14.36 -11.70
C THR A 310 -13.76 13.37 -12.84
N ASN A 311 -12.74 12.73 -13.42
CA ASN A 311 -12.96 11.73 -14.46
C ASN A 311 -13.48 10.42 -13.87
N PHE A 312 -14.80 10.21 -13.89
CA PHE A 312 -15.46 9.04 -13.32
C PHE A 312 -14.99 7.71 -13.92
N SER A 313 -14.69 7.66 -15.21
CA SER A 313 -14.21 6.44 -15.86
C SER A 313 -12.85 6.02 -15.25
N GLU A 314 -11.94 6.97 -15.07
CA GLU A 314 -10.65 6.70 -14.46
C GLU A 314 -10.77 6.38 -12.96
N LEU A 315 -11.64 7.07 -12.21
CA LEU A 315 -11.90 6.75 -10.80
C LEU A 315 -12.43 5.32 -10.63
N VAL A 316 -13.29 4.86 -11.53
CA VAL A 316 -13.75 3.47 -11.53
C VAL A 316 -12.60 2.51 -11.85
N LYS A 317 -11.72 2.81 -12.79
CA LYS A 317 -10.54 1.98 -13.08
C LYS A 317 -9.58 1.89 -11.90
N ILE A 318 -9.34 3.02 -11.21
CA ILE A 318 -8.53 3.07 -9.98
C ILE A 318 -9.07 2.11 -8.93
N ALA A 319 -10.38 2.08 -8.75
CA ALA A 319 -11.06 1.27 -7.75
C ALA A 319 -11.24 -0.21 -8.14
N THR A 320 -10.94 -0.58 -9.39
CA THR A 320 -11.27 -1.92 -9.96
C THR A 320 -10.11 -2.51 -10.75
N ILE A 321 -10.12 -2.34 -12.07
CA ILE A 321 -9.21 -3.06 -13.00
C ILE A 321 -7.73 -2.75 -12.79
N ASN A 322 -7.39 -1.52 -12.39
CA ASN A 322 -6.01 -1.18 -12.07
C ASN A 322 -5.56 -1.93 -10.81
N GLY A 323 -6.45 -2.12 -9.83
CA GLY A 323 -6.20 -2.94 -8.66
C GLY A 323 -5.90 -4.39 -9.01
N LEU A 324 -6.72 -5.00 -9.89
CA LEU A 324 -6.44 -6.36 -10.38
C LEU A 324 -5.07 -6.44 -11.07
N LYS A 325 -4.74 -5.43 -11.88
CA LYS A 325 -3.47 -5.37 -12.61
C LYS A 325 -2.26 -5.33 -11.65
N VAL A 326 -2.27 -4.45 -10.64
CA VAL A 326 -1.16 -4.35 -9.68
C VAL A 326 -1.02 -5.61 -8.83
N LEU A 327 -2.09 -6.35 -8.61
CA LEU A 327 -2.09 -7.63 -7.90
C LEU A 327 -1.76 -8.84 -8.80
N GLY A 328 -1.53 -8.64 -10.10
CA GLY A 328 -1.29 -9.72 -11.05
C GLY A 328 -2.48 -10.67 -11.22
N ILE A 329 -3.70 -10.19 -10.96
CA ILE A 329 -4.93 -10.95 -11.09
C ILE A 329 -5.51 -10.72 -12.49
N LYS A 330 -5.72 -11.80 -13.25
CA LYS A 330 -6.38 -11.71 -14.56
C LYS A 330 -7.88 -11.46 -14.35
N LYS A 331 -8.45 -10.56 -15.14
CA LYS A 331 -9.90 -10.40 -15.22
C LYS A 331 -10.45 -11.62 -15.96
N ASN A 332 -11.30 -12.39 -15.29
CA ASN A 332 -12.05 -13.48 -15.95
C ASN A 332 -13.06 -12.93 -16.92
#